data_ace6d6b315d12108c010d3b32da1fabf
#
_entry.id   ace6d6b315d12108c010d3b32da1fabf
#
_cell.length_a   1.000
_cell.length_b   1.000
_cell.length_c   1.000
_cell.angle_alpha   90.00
_cell.angle_beta   90.00
_cell.angle_gamma   90.00
#
_symmetry.space_group_name_H-M   'P 1'
#
loop_
_entity.id
_entity.type
_entity.pdbx_description
1 polymer ?
#
loop_
_entity_poly.entity_id
_entity_poly.type
_entity_poly.pdbx_seq_one_letter_code
_entity_poly.pdbx_strand_id
1 'polypeptide(L)'
;MEMRKKFDEIFEDCTKLGTKIKTDEYHSNGKHPIIDQGQEMVAGFTDLEDGLLDAVPAIVFGDHTRIIKYVDCPFFLGADGVKVLRSKVPNANYRYLYYALKNAKIPNTGYNRHYKWLKELEIEYPPIDQQVKTVKVLDKVESIIYNRQNQLQKLDELVKARFVEMFGGIHDSSLYPYVPVKELTHVISGGTPSRDVLEYWCDGTIPWVKTTELQNKINCFVSGTAV
;
A
#
# COMPACT_ATOMS: atom_id res chain seq x y z
N MET A 1 -0.40 30.59 -21.44
CA MET A 1 0.58 30.29 -20.39
C MET A 1 0.65 28.79 -20.26
N GLU A 2 1.78 28.20 -20.53
CA GLU A 2 1.95 26.75 -20.57
C GLU A 2 1.75 26.20 -19.16
N MET A 3 0.65 25.46 -18.93
CA MET A 3 0.31 24.90 -17.61
C MET A 3 0.99 23.55 -17.37
N ARG A 4 2.00 23.18 -18.18
CA ARG A 4 2.78 21.93 -18.04
C ARG A 4 4.25 22.24 -17.92
N LYS A 5 4.93 21.43 -17.12
CA LYS A 5 6.39 21.49 -16.95
C LYS A 5 6.94 20.06 -17.02
N LYS A 6 8.15 19.93 -17.56
CA LYS A 6 8.86 18.66 -17.54
C LYS A 6 9.29 18.30 -16.12
N PHE A 7 9.41 17.01 -15.85
CA PHE A 7 9.87 16.51 -14.56
C PHE A 7 11.18 17.19 -14.09
N ASP A 8 12.18 17.26 -14.97
CA ASP A 8 13.50 17.82 -14.65
C ASP A 8 13.50 19.34 -14.42
N GLU A 9 12.45 20.05 -14.83
CA GLU A 9 12.26 21.48 -14.52
C GLU A 9 11.73 21.69 -13.11
N ILE A 10 11.04 20.70 -12.55
CA ILE A 10 10.43 20.77 -11.23
C ILE A 10 11.28 20.07 -10.18
N PHE A 11 11.83 18.90 -10.49
CA PHE A 11 12.44 18.01 -9.51
C PHE A 11 13.94 17.83 -9.69
N GLU A 12 14.60 17.58 -8.58
CA GLU A 12 15.96 17.06 -8.47
C GLU A 12 15.99 15.79 -7.61
N ASP A 13 16.91 14.88 -7.93
CA ASP A 13 17.17 13.67 -7.17
C ASP A 13 18.16 13.95 -6.04
N CYS A 14 17.65 14.03 -4.83
CA CYS A 14 18.40 14.26 -3.59
C CYS A 14 18.72 12.98 -2.81
N THR A 15 18.56 11.81 -3.41
CA THR A 15 18.78 10.49 -2.74
C THR A 15 20.17 10.39 -2.10
N LYS A 16 21.17 11.03 -2.68
CA LYS A 16 22.56 11.00 -2.16
C LYS A 16 22.76 11.77 -0.85
N LEU A 17 21.82 12.62 -0.46
CA LEU A 17 21.89 13.39 0.79
C LEU A 17 21.52 12.56 2.02
N GLY A 18 20.78 11.47 1.84
CA GLY A 18 20.34 10.61 2.94
C GLY A 18 21.16 9.32 3.04
N THR A 19 21.34 8.86 4.26
CA THR A 19 21.98 7.57 4.56
C THR A 19 20.95 6.44 4.44
N LYS A 20 21.36 5.33 3.82
CA LYS A 20 20.56 4.12 3.72
C LYS A 20 20.81 3.19 4.90
N ILE A 21 19.75 2.70 5.49
CA ILE A 21 19.76 1.69 6.53
C ILE A 21 19.38 0.34 5.89
N LYS A 22 20.05 -0.74 6.28
CA LYS A 22 19.71 -2.08 5.80
C LYS A 22 18.48 -2.59 6.53
N THR A 23 17.72 -3.46 5.88
CA THR A 23 16.46 -3.98 6.42
C THR A 23 16.62 -4.74 7.74
N ASP A 24 17.76 -5.41 7.92
CA ASP A 24 18.11 -6.13 9.16
C ASP A 24 18.47 -5.20 10.34
N GLU A 25 18.67 -3.92 10.07
CA GLU A 25 18.97 -2.87 11.05
C GLU A 25 17.72 -2.06 11.46
N TYR A 26 16.52 -2.42 10.95
CA TYR A 26 15.28 -1.71 11.30
C TYR A 26 14.81 -2.12 12.70
N HIS A 27 14.48 -1.13 13.51
CA HIS A 27 13.84 -1.33 14.80
C HIS A 27 12.33 -1.12 14.68
N SER A 28 11.56 -1.73 15.59
CA SER A 28 10.12 -1.49 15.70
C SER A 28 9.79 -0.10 16.27
N ASN A 29 10.72 0.49 17.03
CA ASN A 29 10.63 1.82 17.63
C ASN A 29 12.01 2.48 17.58
N GLY A 30 12.04 3.81 17.57
CA GLY A 30 13.29 4.59 17.57
C GLY A 30 13.01 6.07 17.36
N LYS A 31 14.05 6.89 17.37
CA LYS A 31 13.96 8.34 17.27
C LYS A 31 13.56 8.81 15.86
N HIS A 32 14.10 8.17 14.84
CA HIS A 32 13.96 8.60 13.44
C HIS A 32 13.31 7.51 12.59
N PRO A 33 12.30 7.87 11.77
CA PRO A 33 11.65 6.94 10.87
C PRO A 33 12.57 6.58 9.70
N ILE A 34 12.46 5.34 9.25
CA ILE A 34 13.08 4.84 8.03
C ILE A 34 11.99 4.74 6.95
N ILE A 35 12.21 5.41 5.83
CA ILE A 35 11.28 5.44 4.70
C ILE A 35 11.87 4.63 3.55
N ASP A 36 11.17 3.60 3.14
CA ASP A 36 11.54 2.72 2.03
C ASP A 36 10.54 2.78 0.87
N GLN A 37 10.68 1.88 -0.09
CA GLN A 37 9.77 1.75 -1.24
C GLN A 37 8.53 0.87 -0.96
N GLY A 38 8.33 0.37 0.25
CA GLY A 38 7.21 -0.48 0.66
C GLY A 38 5.88 0.27 0.74
N GLN A 39 4.80 -0.48 1.01
CA GLN A 39 3.44 0.04 1.13
C GLN A 39 3.27 0.98 2.34
N GLU A 40 3.86 0.58 3.47
CA GLU A 40 3.74 1.32 4.71
C GLU A 40 4.48 2.66 4.62
N MET A 41 3.93 3.69 5.27
CA MET A 41 4.57 5.01 5.28
C MET A 41 5.94 4.96 5.93
N VAL A 42 6.07 4.25 7.04
CA VAL A 42 7.31 4.03 7.80
C VAL A 42 7.62 2.54 7.78
N ALA A 43 8.81 2.17 7.32
CA ALA A 43 9.26 0.77 7.25
C ALA A 43 9.87 0.28 8.57
N GLY A 44 10.35 1.18 9.40
CA GLY A 44 10.97 0.94 10.69
C GLY A 44 11.56 2.21 11.26
N PHE A 45 12.33 2.06 12.32
CA PHE A 45 12.95 3.17 13.03
C PHE A 45 14.44 2.91 13.27
N THR A 46 15.18 3.98 13.59
CA THR A 46 16.58 3.93 14.01
C THR A 46 16.87 5.02 15.04
N ASP A 47 17.90 4.82 15.85
CA ASP A 47 18.41 5.84 16.78
C ASP A 47 19.68 6.54 16.28
N LEU A 48 20.11 6.27 15.05
CA LEU A 48 21.22 6.95 14.42
C LEU A 48 20.90 8.44 14.29
N GLU A 49 21.94 9.27 14.52
CA GLU A 49 21.85 10.74 14.36
C GLU A 49 22.55 11.21 13.07
N ASP A 50 23.64 10.54 12.71
CA ASP A 50 24.45 10.92 11.56
C ASP A 50 23.84 10.42 10.24
N GLY A 51 23.74 11.30 9.25
CA GLY A 51 23.22 10.99 7.93
C GLY A 51 21.71 11.05 7.80
N LEU A 52 21.05 11.66 8.79
CA LEU A 52 19.63 11.98 8.73
C LEU A 52 19.34 12.95 7.58
N LEU A 53 18.36 12.66 6.76
CA LEU A 53 17.89 13.54 5.72
C LEU A 53 16.89 14.53 6.32
N ASP A 54 17.35 15.77 6.54
CA ASP A 54 16.58 16.86 7.14
C ASP A 54 15.99 17.83 6.10
N ALA A 55 16.37 17.66 4.84
CA ALA A 55 15.90 18.49 3.73
C ALA A 55 14.45 18.14 3.35
N VAL A 56 13.51 18.50 4.21
CA VAL A 56 12.06 18.25 4.07
C VAL A 56 11.28 19.56 3.87
N PRO A 57 10.05 19.52 3.30
CA PRO A 57 9.37 18.33 2.80
C PRO A 57 10.05 17.74 1.57
N ALA A 58 9.88 16.43 1.39
CA ALA A 58 10.40 15.70 0.25
C ALA A 58 9.34 14.70 -0.28
N ILE A 59 9.52 14.26 -1.52
CA ILE A 59 8.71 13.18 -2.09
C ILE A 59 9.62 11.98 -2.28
N VAL A 60 9.23 10.84 -1.71
CA VAL A 60 9.93 9.58 -1.87
C VAL A 60 9.24 8.74 -2.93
N PHE A 61 10.01 8.25 -3.88
CA PHE A 61 9.58 7.38 -4.96
C PHE A 61 10.23 6.01 -4.86
N GLY A 62 9.41 4.95 -4.86
CA GLY A 62 9.87 3.57 -4.92
C GLY A 62 10.15 3.15 -6.37
N ASP A 63 11.42 2.95 -6.70
CA ASP A 63 11.88 2.71 -8.08
C ASP A 63 11.35 1.37 -8.65
N HIS A 64 11.13 0.36 -7.78
CA HIS A 64 10.56 -0.93 -8.19
C HIS A 64 9.06 -1.02 -7.96
N THR A 65 8.54 -0.34 -6.93
CA THR A 65 7.14 -0.43 -6.52
C THR A 65 6.25 0.64 -7.12
N ARG A 66 6.84 1.76 -7.60
CA ARG A 66 6.15 2.97 -8.07
C ARG A 66 5.34 3.68 -6.98
N ILE A 67 5.55 3.31 -5.73
CA ILE A 67 4.90 3.94 -4.59
C ILE A 67 5.49 5.34 -4.40
N ILE A 68 4.60 6.30 -4.13
CA ILE A 68 4.96 7.69 -3.90
C ILE A 68 4.52 8.06 -2.49
N LYS A 69 5.45 8.60 -1.71
CA LYS A 69 5.21 9.05 -0.33
C LYS A 69 5.54 10.52 -0.20
N TYR A 70 4.74 11.25 0.56
CA TYR A 70 5.04 12.62 1.00
C TYR A 70 5.63 12.56 2.40
N VAL A 71 6.81 13.13 2.59
CA VAL A 71 7.53 13.09 3.87
C VAL A 71 7.85 14.52 4.29
N ASP A 72 7.38 14.91 5.47
CA ASP A 72 7.53 16.27 6.04
C ASP A 72 8.31 16.30 7.37
N CYS A 73 8.84 15.16 7.79
CA CYS A 73 9.73 15.04 8.95
C CYS A 73 11.10 14.48 8.50
N PRO A 74 12.19 14.80 9.21
CA PRO A 74 13.49 14.19 8.96
C PRO A 74 13.45 12.67 9.02
N PHE A 75 14.16 11.99 8.12
CA PHE A 75 14.09 10.53 7.98
C PHE A 75 15.38 9.90 7.45
N PHE A 76 15.55 8.63 7.65
CA PHE A 76 16.56 7.81 6.98
C PHE A 76 15.95 7.07 5.78
N LEU A 77 16.79 6.77 4.80
CA LEU A 77 16.39 5.96 3.66
C LEU A 77 16.43 4.48 4.02
N GLY A 78 15.39 3.76 3.61
CA GLY A 78 15.44 2.31 3.62
C GLY A 78 16.33 1.74 2.53
N ALA A 79 16.32 0.42 2.41
CA ALA A 79 17.12 -0.34 1.47
C ALA A 79 16.99 0.15 0.00
N ASP A 80 17.65 -0.51 -0.94
CA ASP A 80 17.71 -0.10 -2.34
C ASP A 80 16.36 0.14 -3.01
N GLY A 81 16.38 0.99 -4.05
CA GLY A 81 15.18 1.32 -4.82
C GLY A 81 14.41 2.54 -4.34
N VAL A 82 14.92 3.29 -3.38
CA VAL A 82 14.35 4.58 -2.93
C VAL A 82 14.96 5.71 -3.75
N LYS A 83 14.11 6.66 -4.18
CA LYS A 83 14.47 7.94 -4.76
C LYS A 83 13.86 9.07 -3.96
N VAL A 84 14.65 10.06 -3.59
CA VAL A 84 14.20 11.26 -2.90
C VAL A 84 14.17 12.42 -3.88
N LEU A 85 12.99 13.02 -4.02
CA LEU A 85 12.74 14.10 -4.96
C LEU A 85 12.48 15.38 -4.19
N ARG A 86 13.19 16.44 -4.55
CA ARG A 86 12.95 17.79 -4.07
C ARG A 86 12.62 18.72 -5.23
N SER A 87 11.88 19.78 -4.93
CA SER A 87 11.56 20.76 -5.95
C SER A 87 12.70 21.76 -6.14
N LYS A 88 13.04 22.02 -7.39
CA LYS A 88 13.90 23.13 -7.83
C LYS A 88 13.17 24.48 -7.81
N VAL A 89 11.83 24.43 -7.81
CA VAL A 89 10.99 25.62 -7.85
C VAL A 89 10.91 26.21 -6.44
N PRO A 90 11.29 27.48 -6.25
CA PRO A 90 11.15 28.13 -4.95
C PRO A 90 9.69 28.14 -4.47
N ASN A 91 9.49 27.91 -3.18
CA ASN A 91 8.17 27.91 -2.55
C ASN A 91 7.15 26.95 -3.20
N ALA A 92 7.63 25.83 -3.74
CA ALA A 92 6.78 24.83 -4.38
C ALA A 92 5.79 24.22 -3.37
N ASN A 93 4.57 23.98 -3.83
CA ASN A 93 3.57 23.24 -3.06
C ASN A 93 3.86 21.73 -3.14
N TYR A 94 4.60 21.19 -2.20
CA TYR A 94 4.99 19.75 -2.18
C TYR A 94 3.79 18.81 -2.08
N ARG A 95 2.70 19.21 -1.40
CA ARG A 95 1.48 18.40 -1.36
C ARG A 95 0.84 18.31 -2.75
N TYR A 96 0.83 19.41 -3.50
CA TYR A 96 0.37 19.40 -4.88
C TYR A 96 1.25 18.49 -5.75
N LEU A 97 2.56 18.63 -5.65
CA LEU A 97 3.52 17.82 -6.40
C LEU A 97 3.39 16.33 -6.08
N TYR A 98 3.16 15.98 -4.83
CA TYR A 98 2.86 14.62 -4.40
C TYR A 98 1.62 14.07 -5.12
N TYR A 99 0.51 14.80 -5.14
CA TYR A 99 -0.70 14.37 -5.82
C TYR A 99 -0.52 14.28 -7.34
N ALA A 100 0.20 15.22 -7.92
CA ALA A 100 0.50 15.22 -9.35
C ALA A 100 1.28 13.96 -9.76
N LEU A 101 2.31 13.59 -8.99
CA LEU A 101 3.06 12.36 -9.22
C LEU A 101 2.25 11.10 -8.94
N LYS A 102 1.43 11.09 -7.87
CA LYS A 102 0.55 9.96 -7.52
C LYS A 102 -0.48 9.65 -8.60
N ASN A 103 -0.93 10.68 -9.32
CA ASN A 103 -1.85 10.55 -10.45
C ASN A 103 -1.15 10.24 -11.79
N ALA A 104 0.18 10.27 -11.82
CA ALA A 104 0.94 10.05 -13.05
C ALA A 104 0.85 8.58 -13.50
N LYS A 105 0.67 8.38 -14.80
CA LYS A 105 0.60 7.04 -15.39
C LYS A 105 2.00 6.49 -15.67
N ILE A 106 2.60 5.86 -14.67
CA ILE A 106 3.88 5.18 -14.82
C ILE A 106 3.64 3.74 -15.28
N PRO A 107 4.18 3.31 -16.43
CA PRO A 107 4.00 1.94 -16.94
C PRO A 107 4.43 0.89 -15.92
N ASN A 108 3.65 -0.19 -15.82
CA ASN A 108 4.06 -1.36 -15.05
C ASN A 108 4.82 -2.31 -15.97
N THR A 109 6.13 -2.37 -15.82
CA THR A 109 7.02 -3.25 -16.62
C THR A 109 7.54 -4.44 -15.79
N GLY A 110 6.83 -4.83 -14.73
CA GLY A 110 7.26 -5.86 -13.79
C GLY A 110 8.32 -5.36 -12.81
N TYR A 111 9.19 -6.27 -12.35
CA TYR A 111 10.27 -5.94 -11.43
C TYR A 111 11.43 -5.23 -12.15
N ASN A 112 11.21 -3.98 -12.50
CA ASN A 112 12.17 -3.11 -13.19
C ASN A 112 12.33 -1.78 -12.44
N ARG A 113 13.32 -1.00 -12.83
CA ARG A 113 13.49 0.37 -12.35
C ARG A 113 12.61 1.31 -13.15
N HIS A 114 11.69 2.02 -12.45
CA HIS A 114 10.68 2.88 -13.06
C HIS A 114 11.05 4.37 -13.05
N TYR A 115 12.12 4.76 -12.40
CA TYR A 115 12.53 6.16 -12.29
C TYR A 115 12.77 6.83 -13.65
N LYS A 116 13.21 6.07 -14.65
CA LYS A 116 13.35 6.58 -16.02
C LYS A 116 12.03 7.10 -16.61
N TRP A 117 10.92 6.39 -16.33
CA TRP A 117 9.60 6.78 -16.80
C TRP A 117 9.06 8.00 -16.05
N LEU A 118 9.44 8.15 -14.78
CA LEU A 118 9.10 9.32 -13.99
C LEU A 118 9.74 10.59 -14.58
N LYS A 119 10.99 10.49 -15.06
CA LYS A 119 11.71 11.59 -15.71
C LYS A 119 11.11 12.06 -17.04
N GLU A 120 10.38 11.19 -17.72
CA GLU A 120 9.75 11.50 -19.00
C GLU A 120 8.38 12.20 -18.84
N LEU A 121 7.91 12.36 -17.60
CA LEU A 121 6.60 12.94 -17.33
C LEU A 121 6.57 14.45 -17.60
N GLU A 122 5.46 14.86 -18.16
CA GLU A 122 5.00 16.26 -18.15
C GLU A 122 3.94 16.40 -17.04
N ILE A 123 4.16 17.35 -16.16
CA ILE A 123 3.35 17.57 -14.98
C ILE A 123 2.56 18.85 -15.16
N GLU A 124 1.25 18.78 -14.95
CA GLU A 124 0.42 19.98 -14.88
C GLU A 124 0.87 20.84 -13.72
N TYR A 125 1.17 22.09 -14.00
CA TYR A 125 1.72 23.03 -13.02
C TYR A 125 0.92 24.36 -13.07
N PRO A 126 -0.32 24.35 -12.57
CA PRO A 126 -1.16 25.54 -12.54
C PRO A 126 -0.64 26.59 -11.54
N PRO A 127 -1.17 27.81 -11.57
CA PRO A 127 -0.88 28.84 -10.58
C PRO A 127 -1.10 28.34 -9.15
N ILE A 128 -0.32 28.91 -8.21
CA ILE A 128 -0.29 28.46 -6.81
C ILE A 128 -1.68 28.45 -6.15
N ASP A 129 -2.54 29.40 -6.46
CA ASP A 129 -3.92 29.46 -5.91
C ASP A 129 -4.76 28.26 -6.32
N GLN A 130 -4.59 27.77 -7.55
CA GLN A 130 -5.25 26.56 -8.03
C GLN A 130 -4.66 25.31 -7.38
N GLN A 131 -3.31 25.27 -7.24
CA GLN A 131 -2.65 24.18 -6.53
C GLN A 131 -3.19 24.04 -5.09
N VAL A 132 -3.28 25.16 -4.36
CA VAL A 132 -3.79 25.18 -2.97
C VAL A 132 -5.24 24.69 -2.91
N LYS A 133 -6.11 25.14 -3.82
CA LYS A 133 -7.50 24.68 -3.88
C LYS A 133 -7.59 23.18 -4.14
N THR A 134 -6.80 22.67 -5.08
CA THR A 134 -6.75 21.26 -5.43
C THR A 134 -6.29 20.42 -4.24
N VAL A 135 -5.19 20.82 -3.58
CA VAL A 135 -4.67 20.14 -2.39
C VAL A 135 -5.71 20.07 -1.28
N LYS A 136 -6.39 21.18 -0.98
CA LYS A 136 -7.43 21.20 0.06
C LYS A 136 -8.54 20.18 -0.18
N VAL A 137 -8.95 19.99 -1.43
CA VAL A 137 -9.97 18.99 -1.79
C VAL A 137 -9.41 17.58 -1.65
N LEU A 138 -8.22 17.33 -2.19
CA LEU A 138 -7.61 16.00 -2.18
C LEU A 138 -7.23 15.55 -0.76
N ASP A 139 -6.69 16.44 0.08
CA ASP A 139 -6.41 16.15 1.49
C ASP A 139 -7.68 15.75 2.24
N LYS A 140 -8.81 16.43 1.97
CA LYS A 140 -10.10 16.06 2.55
C LYS A 140 -10.56 14.67 2.09
N VAL A 141 -10.40 14.36 0.80
CA VAL A 141 -10.74 13.03 0.26
C VAL A 141 -9.85 11.95 0.87
N GLU A 142 -8.54 12.14 0.96
CA GLU A 142 -7.63 11.20 1.62
C GLU A 142 -8.01 10.97 3.09
N SER A 143 -8.34 12.05 3.81
CA SER A 143 -8.80 11.94 5.21
C SER A 143 -10.09 11.12 5.32
N ILE A 144 -11.05 11.30 4.42
CA ILE A 144 -12.28 10.51 4.40
C ILE A 144 -11.97 9.04 4.12
N ILE A 145 -11.12 8.73 3.14
CA ILE A 145 -10.72 7.35 2.81
C ILE A 145 -10.06 6.70 4.02
N TYR A 146 -9.08 7.37 4.63
CA TYR A 146 -8.40 6.88 5.84
C TYR A 146 -9.36 6.59 6.98
N ASN A 147 -10.27 7.53 7.27
CA ASN A 147 -11.27 7.36 8.33
C ASN A 147 -12.22 6.17 8.04
N ARG A 148 -12.59 5.96 6.78
CA ARG A 148 -13.43 4.81 6.39
C ARG A 148 -12.69 3.47 6.51
N GLN A 149 -11.43 3.42 6.13
CA GLN A 149 -10.61 2.23 6.32
C GLN A 149 -10.48 1.87 7.80
N ASN A 150 -10.21 2.86 8.66
CA ASN A 150 -10.16 2.66 10.11
C ASN A 150 -11.52 2.21 10.68
N GLN A 151 -12.63 2.75 10.17
CA GLN A 151 -13.97 2.31 10.59
C GLN A 151 -14.22 0.85 10.22
N LEU A 152 -13.84 0.43 9.00
CA LEU A 152 -13.96 -0.97 8.58
C LEU A 152 -13.12 -1.89 9.47
N GLN A 153 -11.88 -1.53 9.73
CA GLN A 153 -11.02 -2.30 10.63
C GLN A 153 -11.65 -2.44 12.03
N LYS A 154 -12.16 -1.35 12.61
CA LYS A 154 -12.81 -1.39 13.93
C LYS A 154 -14.08 -2.25 13.93
N LEU A 155 -14.83 -2.27 12.83
CA LEU A 155 -15.98 -3.15 12.70
C LEU A 155 -15.57 -4.63 12.66
N ASP A 156 -14.49 -4.96 11.95
CA ASP A 156 -13.96 -6.32 11.93
C ASP A 156 -13.46 -6.75 13.32
N GLU A 157 -12.80 -5.86 14.04
CA GLU A 157 -12.36 -6.08 15.43
C GLU A 157 -13.56 -6.28 16.36
N LEU A 158 -14.63 -5.49 16.20
CA LEU A 158 -15.85 -5.60 16.97
C LEU A 158 -16.56 -6.95 16.74
N VAL A 159 -16.64 -7.41 15.48
CA VAL A 159 -17.22 -8.72 15.15
C VAL A 159 -16.44 -9.83 15.86
N LYS A 160 -15.09 -9.79 15.80
CA LYS A 160 -14.23 -10.75 16.48
C LYS A 160 -14.40 -10.71 18.00
N ALA A 161 -14.41 -9.51 18.58
CA ALA A 161 -14.59 -9.33 20.03
C ALA A 161 -15.96 -9.83 20.48
N ARG A 162 -17.02 -9.55 19.70
CA ARG A 162 -18.38 -10.03 20.01
C ARG A 162 -18.50 -11.55 19.90
N PHE A 163 -17.82 -12.15 18.93
CA PHE A 163 -17.75 -13.60 18.83
C PHE A 163 -17.11 -14.22 20.09
N VAL A 164 -15.96 -13.66 20.51
CA VAL A 164 -15.25 -14.14 21.72
C VAL A 164 -16.10 -13.91 22.98
N GLU A 165 -16.81 -12.80 23.08
CA GLU A 165 -17.73 -12.53 24.20
C GLU A 165 -18.87 -13.53 24.28
N MET A 166 -19.44 -13.92 23.14
CA MET A 166 -20.60 -14.81 23.10
C MET A 166 -20.20 -16.29 23.24
N PHE A 167 -19.06 -16.69 22.71
CA PHE A 167 -18.69 -18.10 22.55
C PHE A 167 -17.42 -18.48 23.33
N GLY A 168 -16.73 -17.51 23.96
CA GLY A 168 -15.42 -17.73 24.57
C GLY A 168 -14.26 -17.72 23.59
N GLY A 169 -13.04 -17.61 24.11
CA GLY A 169 -11.82 -17.74 23.30
C GLY A 169 -11.56 -19.21 22.91
N ILE A 170 -10.75 -19.42 21.89
CA ILE A 170 -10.39 -20.77 21.39
C ILE A 170 -9.81 -21.67 22.48
N HIS A 171 -9.23 -21.10 23.51
CA HIS A 171 -8.64 -21.85 24.65
C HIS A 171 -9.52 -21.83 25.91
N ASP A 172 -10.70 -21.19 25.84
CA ASP A 172 -11.63 -21.14 26.99
C ASP A 172 -12.72 -22.18 26.80
N SER A 173 -12.43 -23.39 27.31
CA SER A 173 -13.33 -24.53 27.21
C SER A 173 -14.47 -24.53 28.23
N SER A 174 -14.60 -23.44 29.02
CA SER A 174 -15.56 -23.40 30.15
C SER A 174 -17.03 -23.22 29.71
N LEU A 175 -17.27 -22.62 28.54
CA LEU A 175 -18.63 -22.28 28.09
C LEU A 175 -19.27 -23.37 27.24
N TYR A 176 -18.52 -24.04 26.39
CA TYR A 176 -19.02 -25.06 25.47
C TYR A 176 -18.11 -26.26 25.38
N PRO A 177 -18.67 -27.53 25.30
CA PRO A 177 -17.85 -28.71 25.13
C PRO A 177 -17.21 -28.73 23.74
N TYR A 178 -15.95 -29.19 23.69
CA TYR A 178 -15.30 -29.49 22.42
C TYR A 178 -15.85 -30.78 21.84
N VAL A 179 -16.32 -30.69 20.59
CA VAL A 179 -16.77 -31.84 19.81
C VAL A 179 -15.89 -31.96 18.59
N PRO A 180 -15.34 -33.15 18.29
CA PRO A 180 -14.56 -33.35 17.07
C PRO A 180 -15.38 -33.03 15.82
N VAL A 181 -14.78 -32.34 14.84
CA VAL A 181 -15.49 -31.99 13.58
C VAL A 181 -16.10 -33.17 12.87
N LYS A 182 -15.45 -34.34 12.95
CA LYS A 182 -15.97 -35.62 12.39
C LYS A 182 -17.32 -36.08 12.97
N GLU A 183 -17.68 -35.61 14.16
CA GLU A 183 -18.95 -35.93 14.81
C GLU A 183 -20.08 -34.98 14.40
N LEU A 184 -19.71 -33.78 13.93
CA LEU A 184 -20.64 -32.74 13.54
C LEU A 184 -20.88 -32.68 12.04
N THR A 185 -19.90 -33.14 11.24
CA THR A 185 -19.95 -33.02 9.79
C THR A 185 -19.39 -34.26 9.10
N HIS A 186 -19.83 -34.49 7.88
CA HIS A 186 -19.22 -35.46 6.98
C HIS A 186 -18.22 -34.72 6.08
N VAL A 187 -16.93 -35.01 6.26
CA VAL A 187 -15.84 -34.36 5.49
C VAL A 187 -15.51 -35.25 4.28
N ILE A 188 -15.69 -34.71 3.09
CA ILE A 188 -15.33 -35.38 1.84
C ILE A 188 -14.15 -34.63 1.22
N SER A 189 -13.10 -35.34 0.85
CA SER A 189 -11.99 -34.78 0.09
C SER A 189 -12.40 -34.61 -1.37
N GLY A 190 -12.24 -33.39 -1.87
CA GLY A 190 -12.37 -33.10 -3.29
C GLY A 190 -11.00 -33.19 -4.01
N GLY A 191 -11.05 -33.38 -5.32
CA GLY A 191 -9.88 -33.35 -6.19
C GLY A 191 -10.02 -32.27 -7.27
N THR A 192 -8.89 -31.84 -7.82
CA THR A 192 -8.91 -30.95 -8.99
C THR A 192 -9.30 -31.76 -10.22
N PRO A 193 -10.36 -31.36 -10.95
CA PRO A 193 -10.73 -32.03 -12.21
C PRO A 193 -9.59 -31.99 -13.22
N SER A 194 -9.43 -33.03 -14.03
CA SER A 194 -8.45 -33.07 -15.10
C SER A 194 -8.70 -31.91 -16.09
N ARG A 195 -7.68 -31.18 -16.46
CA ARG A 195 -7.75 -30.11 -17.47
C ARG A 195 -7.92 -30.66 -18.89
N ASP A 196 -7.62 -31.96 -19.11
CA ASP A 196 -7.70 -32.59 -20.41
C ASP A 196 -9.15 -32.97 -20.77
N VAL A 197 -10.06 -32.93 -19.79
CA VAL A 197 -11.49 -33.18 -19.99
C VAL A 197 -12.21 -31.84 -20.13
N LEU A 198 -12.38 -31.39 -21.38
CA LEU A 198 -13.01 -30.11 -21.71
C LEU A 198 -14.42 -29.95 -21.13
N GLU A 199 -15.18 -31.03 -21.03
CA GLU A 199 -16.54 -31.05 -20.48
C GLU A 199 -16.61 -30.55 -19.02
N TYR A 200 -15.52 -30.65 -18.26
CA TYR A 200 -15.47 -30.14 -16.90
C TYR A 200 -15.29 -28.60 -16.83
N TRP A 201 -14.87 -27.99 -17.93
CA TRP A 201 -14.45 -26.59 -17.95
C TRP A 201 -15.25 -25.68 -18.88
N CYS A 202 -15.92 -26.29 -19.91
CA CYS A 202 -16.74 -25.56 -20.85
C CYS A 202 -18.19 -25.58 -20.40
N ASP A 203 -18.84 -24.42 -20.42
CA ASP A 203 -20.28 -24.24 -20.09
C ASP A 203 -20.69 -24.79 -18.71
N GLY A 204 -19.76 -24.82 -17.77
CA GLY A 204 -20.00 -25.32 -16.42
C GLY A 204 -21.03 -24.47 -15.65
N THR A 205 -22.00 -25.13 -15.05
CA THR A 205 -23.06 -24.53 -14.22
C THR A 205 -22.76 -24.60 -12.73
N ILE A 206 -21.74 -25.37 -12.33
CA ILE A 206 -21.36 -25.56 -10.92
C ILE A 206 -20.09 -24.77 -10.62
N PRO A 207 -20.15 -23.82 -9.69
CA PRO A 207 -18.95 -23.04 -9.29
C PRO A 207 -17.91 -23.97 -8.65
N TRP A 208 -16.66 -23.89 -9.14
CA TRP A 208 -15.53 -24.58 -8.52
C TRP A 208 -14.66 -23.59 -7.74
N VAL A 209 -14.55 -23.81 -6.42
CA VAL A 209 -13.83 -22.95 -5.50
C VAL A 209 -12.46 -23.54 -5.16
N LYS A 210 -11.40 -22.77 -5.33
CA LYS A 210 -10.03 -23.13 -4.94
C LYS A 210 -9.74 -22.66 -3.53
N THR A 211 -8.84 -23.35 -2.84
CA THR A 211 -8.37 -22.95 -1.49
C THR A 211 -7.78 -21.54 -1.44
N THR A 212 -7.14 -21.09 -2.54
CA THR A 212 -6.61 -19.72 -2.66
C THR A 212 -7.69 -18.64 -2.71
N GLU A 213 -8.91 -19.01 -3.07
CA GLU A 213 -10.06 -18.08 -3.16
C GLU A 213 -10.81 -17.96 -1.84
N LEU A 214 -10.57 -18.89 -0.91
CA LEU A 214 -11.19 -18.91 0.42
C LEU A 214 -10.42 -18.06 1.45
N GLN A 215 -9.20 -17.60 1.13
CA GLN A 215 -8.40 -16.82 2.04
C GLN A 215 -9.03 -15.44 2.31
N ASN A 216 -9.40 -15.20 3.57
CA ASN A 216 -9.93 -13.92 4.08
C ASN A 216 -11.22 -13.40 3.41
N LYS A 217 -12.00 -14.27 2.78
CA LYS A 217 -13.29 -13.89 2.19
C LYS A 217 -14.42 -14.58 2.93
N ILE A 218 -15.23 -13.81 3.63
CA ILE A 218 -16.57 -14.22 4.05
C ILE A 218 -17.47 -14.04 2.83
N ASN A 219 -17.42 -14.97 1.89
CA ASN A 219 -18.28 -14.93 0.72
C ASN A 219 -19.18 -16.15 0.74
N CYS A 220 -20.41 -15.94 1.12
CA CYS A 220 -21.47 -16.96 0.99
C CYS A 220 -21.84 -17.25 -0.47
N PHE A 221 -21.44 -16.41 -1.42
CA PHE A 221 -21.68 -16.60 -2.85
C PHE A 221 -20.41 -16.17 -3.61
N VAL A 222 -19.66 -17.15 -4.05
CA VAL A 222 -18.73 -16.97 -5.14
C VAL A 222 -19.60 -16.85 -6.38
N SER A 223 -19.71 -15.65 -6.94
CA SER A 223 -20.17 -15.52 -8.33
C SER A 223 -19.06 -16.15 -9.18
N GLY A 224 -19.14 -17.48 -9.35
CA GLY A 224 -18.21 -18.20 -10.16
C GLY A 224 -18.35 -17.71 -11.58
N THR A 225 -17.31 -17.06 -12.09
CA THR A 225 -17.03 -17.22 -13.50
C THR A 225 -16.78 -18.71 -13.68
N ALA A 226 -17.77 -19.39 -14.23
CA ALA A 226 -17.54 -20.69 -14.83
C ALA A 226 -16.35 -20.50 -15.77
N VAL A 227 -15.28 -21.25 -15.53
CA VAL A 227 -14.12 -21.29 -16.43
C VAL A 227 -14.50 -22.17 -17.58
#